data_8a515814c3d0a7d6ef365fa64c871481
#
_entry.id   8a515814c3d0a7d6ef365fa64c871481
#
_cell.length_a   1.000
_cell.length_b   1.000
_cell.length_c   1.000
_cell.angle_alpha   90.00
_cell.angle_beta   90.00
_cell.angle_gamma   90.00
#
_symmetry.space_group_name_H-M   'P 1'
#
loop_
_entity.id
_entity.type
_entity.pdbx_description
1 polymer ?
#
loop_
_entity_poly.entity_id
_entity_poly.type
_entity_poly.pdbx_seq_one_letter_code
_entity_poly.pdbx_strand_id
1 'polypeptide(L)'
;MFLARLPMTMNGVLMTLYIVTGLGRGYGAAGLVGAGITLGMALGAPLLGRCFDRYGLRPIVAVCGIGTTAFWFAAPHLPYEALAAVAVPAGMLSVPAGSLARQILAALVPVEERRAAYSLDTISVEATFMIGPAIGIAAITTLSPTFTLSALGALFGGTAFLIWLIDPPIRESAEPGASTTRPPLRSWLTGPLVATLLIAAGTLFVLVGTELATLATLRANGDLGVTGLVIAVMCAASIAGGIVHGAVKRSLPQGVLMLLLALLVVPVGLAGHPWWLLTLVLIPTNLLCAPTLAATTETVTRIAPPRVRGEAMGLQDAATRLGLALGSPVVGFAIDHSNPAWGFAAAGLGGLVIASAGLLRRRAPEPAAEPVPALAES
;
A
#
# COMPACT_ATOMS: atom_id res chain seq x y z
N MET A 1 11.10 9.02 -6.26
CA MET A 1 10.22 7.87 -5.94
C MET A 1 8.92 7.83 -6.73
N PHE A 2 8.35 8.97 -7.15
CA PHE A 2 7.16 9.01 -8.00
C PHE A 2 7.30 8.12 -9.26
N LEU A 3 8.39 8.30 -10.03
CA LEU A 3 8.66 7.52 -11.24
C LEU A 3 8.78 6.00 -10.98
N ALA A 4 9.29 5.59 -9.81
CA ALA A 4 9.41 4.17 -9.48
C ALA A 4 8.06 3.52 -9.13
N ARG A 5 7.06 4.32 -8.71
CA ARG A 5 5.71 3.85 -8.39
C ARG A 5 4.79 3.81 -9.60
N LEU A 6 5.03 4.65 -10.58
CA LEU A 6 4.18 4.75 -11.77
C LEU A 6 4.00 3.40 -12.49
N PRO A 7 5.04 2.61 -12.80
CA PRO A 7 4.85 1.29 -13.41
C PRO A 7 4.11 0.32 -12.49
N MET A 8 4.22 0.48 -11.17
CA MET A 8 3.51 -0.39 -10.21
C MET A 8 1.99 -0.16 -10.21
N THR A 9 1.54 1.07 -10.44
CA THR A 9 0.10 1.37 -10.52
C THR A 9 -0.51 1.00 -11.86
N MET A 10 0.29 0.92 -12.91
CA MET A 10 -0.12 0.50 -14.25
C MET A 10 -0.25 -1.03 -14.39
N ASN A 11 0.57 -1.80 -13.65
CA ASN A 11 0.77 -3.22 -13.89
C ASN A 11 -0.51 -4.06 -13.82
N GLY A 12 -1.37 -3.80 -12.84
CA GLY A 12 -2.61 -4.56 -12.62
C GLY A 12 -3.60 -4.39 -13.77
N VAL A 13 -3.79 -3.16 -14.23
CA VAL A 13 -4.69 -2.84 -15.35
C VAL A 13 -4.13 -3.40 -16.66
N LEU A 14 -2.84 -3.23 -16.92
CA LEU A 14 -2.19 -3.72 -18.13
C LEU A 14 -2.21 -5.25 -18.22
N MET A 15 -1.90 -5.96 -17.12
CA MET A 15 -1.96 -7.41 -17.08
C MET A 15 -3.40 -7.91 -17.29
N THR A 16 -4.39 -7.27 -16.67
CA THR A 16 -5.80 -7.62 -16.85
C THR A 16 -6.24 -7.44 -18.30
N LEU A 17 -5.97 -6.27 -18.89
CA LEU A 17 -6.34 -6.02 -20.27
C LEU A 17 -5.61 -6.96 -21.24
N TYR A 18 -4.34 -7.23 -21.03
CA TYR A 18 -3.59 -8.19 -21.85
C TYR A 18 -4.20 -9.59 -21.81
N ILE A 19 -4.53 -10.12 -20.61
CA ILE A 19 -5.12 -11.45 -20.47
C ILE A 19 -6.50 -11.53 -21.12
N VAL A 20 -7.32 -10.48 -20.97
CA VAL A 20 -8.68 -10.46 -21.52
C VAL A 20 -8.67 -10.24 -23.02
N THR A 21 -7.94 -9.23 -23.53
CA THR A 21 -7.99 -8.83 -24.94
C THR A 21 -6.93 -9.53 -25.80
N GLY A 22 -5.75 -9.81 -25.24
CA GLY A 22 -4.63 -10.44 -25.95
C GLY A 22 -4.68 -11.96 -25.94
N LEU A 23 -4.98 -12.56 -24.76
CA LEU A 23 -5.04 -14.03 -24.62
C LEU A 23 -6.48 -14.58 -24.73
N GLY A 24 -7.51 -13.73 -24.87
CA GLY A 24 -8.92 -14.15 -25.00
C GLY A 24 -9.48 -14.88 -23.77
N ARG A 25 -8.87 -14.69 -22.58
CA ARG A 25 -9.33 -15.31 -21.34
C ARG A 25 -10.32 -14.41 -20.59
N GLY A 26 -11.11 -14.97 -19.69
CA GLY A 26 -12.07 -14.21 -18.90
C GLY A 26 -11.39 -13.36 -17.79
N TYR A 27 -12.16 -12.42 -17.22
CA TYR A 27 -11.71 -11.58 -16.10
C TYR A 27 -11.32 -12.39 -14.85
N GLY A 28 -11.94 -13.57 -14.62
CA GLY A 28 -11.55 -14.47 -13.55
C GLY A 28 -10.11 -14.99 -13.70
N ALA A 29 -9.70 -15.33 -14.92
CA ALA A 29 -8.33 -15.73 -15.22
C ALA A 29 -7.34 -14.57 -15.01
N ALA A 30 -7.69 -13.36 -15.42
CA ALA A 30 -6.90 -12.16 -15.16
C ALA A 30 -6.78 -11.88 -13.66
N GLY A 31 -7.87 -12.05 -12.92
CA GLY A 31 -7.92 -11.90 -11.47
C GLY A 31 -6.99 -12.88 -10.74
N LEU A 32 -6.90 -14.13 -11.20
CA LEU A 32 -5.98 -15.13 -10.61
C LEU A 32 -4.51 -14.73 -10.77
N VAL A 33 -4.11 -14.26 -11.94
CA VAL A 33 -2.73 -13.77 -12.17
C VAL A 33 -2.47 -12.52 -11.34
N GLY A 34 -3.39 -11.56 -11.30
CA GLY A 34 -3.28 -10.35 -10.49
C GLY A 34 -3.20 -10.66 -8.99
N ALA A 35 -4.02 -11.58 -8.49
CA ALA A 35 -3.96 -12.07 -7.11
C ALA A 35 -2.62 -12.76 -6.81
N GLY A 36 -2.10 -13.57 -7.74
CA GLY A 36 -0.79 -14.21 -7.62
C GLY A 36 0.34 -13.19 -7.50
N ILE A 37 0.36 -12.16 -8.35
CA ILE A 37 1.36 -11.07 -8.28
C ILE A 37 1.23 -10.32 -6.94
N THR A 38 0.01 -9.99 -6.52
CA THR A 38 -0.23 -9.27 -5.26
C THR A 38 0.21 -10.08 -4.04
N LEU A 39 -0.09 -11.39 -4.03
CA LEU A 39 0.37 -12.31 -2.98
C LEU A 39 1.90 -12.39 -2.96
N GLY A 40 2.53 -12.51 -4.14
CA GLY A 40 3.98 -12.45 -4.28
C GLY A 40 4.58 -11.18 -3.71
N MET A 41 4.01 -10.01 -4.03
CA MET A 41 4.43 -8.73 -3.46
C MET A 41 4.29 -8.69 -1.94
N ALA A 42 3.18 -9.21 -1.40
CA ALA A 42 2.94 -9.25 0.05
C ALA A 42 3.96 -10.14 0.79
N LEU A 43 4.29 -11.30 0.22
CA LEU A 43 5.32 -12.21 0.76
C LEU A 43 6.74 -11.66 0.55
N GLY A 44 6.98 -11.04 -0.60
CA GLY A 44 8.28 -10.47 -0.96
C GLY A 44 8.66 -9.24 -0.14
N ALA A 45 7.72 -8.37 0.19
CA ALA A 45 8.01 -7.10 0.85
C ALA A 45 8.79 -7.22 2.17
N PRO A 46 8.43 -8.08 3.14
CA PRO A 46 9.20 -8.24 4.36
C PRO A 46 10.54 -8.96 4.12
N LEU A 47 10.58 -9.89 3.16
CA LEU A 47 11.82 -10.59 2.80
C LEU A 47 12.82 -9.64 2.16
N LEU A 48 12.39 -8.84 1.18
CA LEU A 48 13.23 -7.84 0.53
C LEU A 48 13.63 -6.74 1.50
N GLY A 49 12.73 -6.31 2.39
CA GLY A 49 13.06 -5.37 3.47
C GLY A 49 14.20 -5.89 4.34
N ARG A 50 14.14 -7.17 4.74
CA ARG A 50 15.22 -7.83 5.47
C ARG A 50 16.51 -7.96 4.64
N CYS A 51 16.38 -8.21 3.33
CA CYS A 51 17.53 -8.27 2.44
C CYS A 51 18.20 -6.89 2.30
N PHE A 52 17.42 -5.81 2.21
CA PHE A 52 17.95 -4.44 2.24
C PHE A 52 18.69 -4.16 3.53
N ASP A 53 18.17 -4.60 4.68
CA ASP A 53 18.82 -4.43 5.98
C ASP A 53 20.15 -5.23 6.08
N ARG A 54 20.26 -6.37 5.39
CA ARG A 54 21.43 -7.25 5.48
C ARG A 54 22.49 -6.95 4.42
N TYR A 55 22.06 -6.77 3.17
CA TYR A 55 22.97 -6.73 2.00
C TYR A 55 23.11 -5.32 1.40
N GLY A 56 22.30 -4.36 1.87
CA GLY A 56 22.25 -3.01 1.29
C GLY A 56 21.33 -2.92 0.07
N LEU A 57 21.26 -1.71 -0.49
CA LEU A 57 20.29 -1.37 -1.55
C LEU A 57 20.67 -1.95 -2.91
N ARG A 58 21.90 -1.71 -3.37
CA ARG A 58 22.35 -2.03 -4.73
C ARG A 58 22.13 -3.47 -5.18
N PRO A 59 22.62 -4.51 -4.44
CA PRO A 59 22.49 -5.88 -4.92
C PRO A 59 21.02 -6.32 -5.01
N ILE A 60 20.19 -5.89 -4.08
CA ILE A 60 18.78 -6.29 -4.02
C ILE A 60 17.97 -5.61 -5.13
N VAL A 61 18.19 -4.29 -5.33
CA VAL A 61 17.53 -3.56 -6.44
C VAL A 61 17.97 -4.10 -7.80
N ALA A 62 19.22 -4.51 -7.96
CA ALA A 62 19.70 -5.13 -9.20
C ALA A 62 18.99 -6.46 -9.48
N VAL A 63 18.91 -7.37 -8.50
CA VAL A 63 18.23 -8.67 -8.65
C VAL A 63 16.74 -8.46 -8.94
N CYS A 64 16.07 -7.61 -8.16
CA CYS A 64 14.65 -7.31 -8.34
C CYS A 64 14.39 -6.63 -9.70
N GLY A 65 15.21 -5.65 -10.06
CA GLY A 65 15.09 -4.91 -11.31
C GLY A 65 15.25 -5.83 -12.54
N ILE A 66 16.28 -6.68 -12.55
CA ILE A 66 16.49 -7.66 -13.62
C ILE A 66 15.31 -8.64 -13.67
N GLY A 67 14.90 -9.22 -12.54
CA GLY A 67 13.84 -10.22 -12.49
C GLY A 67 12.49 -9.64 -12.93
N THR A 68 12.12 -8.44 -12.45
CA THR A 68 10.88 -7.77 -12.85
C THR A 68 10.89 -7.38 -14.33
N THR A 69 12.03 -6.85 -14.81
CA THR A 69 12.19 -6.50 -16.22
C THR A 69 12.05 -7.73 -17.11
N ALA A 70 12.76 -8.82 -16.77
CA ALA A 70 12.69 -10.08 -17.52
C ALA A 70 11.27 -10.64 -17.56
N PHE A 71 10.53 -10.59 -16.42
CA PHE A 71 9.14 -11.02 -16.38
C PHE A 71 8.26 -10.22 -17.36
N TRP A 72 8.34 -8.89 -17.36
CA TRP A 72 7.49 -8.05 -18.21
C TRP A 72 7.86 -8.15 -19.71
N PHE A 73 9.12 -8.39 -20.04
CA PHE A 73 9.53 -8.70 -21.42
C PHE A 73 9.09 -10.09 -21.87
N ALA A 74 9.09 -11.07 -20.97
CA ALA A 74 8.65 -12.43 -21.27
C ALA A 74 7.12 -12.56 -21.30
N ALA A 75 6.39 -11.80 -20.48
CA ALA A 75 4.95 -11.91 -20.31
C ALA A 75 4.14 -11.94 -21.63
N PRO A 76 4.40 -11.09 -22.64
CA PRO A 76 3.66 -11.14 -23.89
C PRO A 76 3.92 -12.39 -24.75
N HIS A 77 4.92 -13.20 -24.40
CA HIS A 77 5.29 -14.42 -25.12
C HIS A 77 4.92 -15.70 -24.36
N LEU A 78 4.40 -15.57 -23.13
CA LEU A 78 4.04 -16.71 -22.29
C LEU A 78 2.55 -17.09 -22.48
N PRO A 79 2.23 -18.39 -22.55
CA PRO A 79 0.86 -18.84 -22.45
C PRO A 79 0.29 -18.55 -21.06
N TYR A 80 -1.05 -18.52 -20.95
CA TYR A 80 -1.73 -18.17 -19.70
C TYR A 80 -1.28 -19.00 -18.49
N GLU A 81 -1.11 -20.30 -18.68
CA GLU A 81 -0.72 -21.27 -17.63
C GLU A 81 0.68 -20.94 -17.07
N ALA A 82 1.61 -20.55 -17.93
CA ALA A 82 2.94 -20.11 -17.53
C ALA A 82 2.90 -18.76 -16.79
N LEU A 83 2.09 -17.81 -17.28
CA LEU A 83 1.89 -16.52 -16.57
C LEU A 83 1.34 -16.74 -15.17
N ALA A 84 0.34 -17.61 -15.01
CA ALA A 84 -0.25 -17.94 -13.72
C ALA A 84 0.78 -18.61 -12.77
N ALA A 85 1.60 -19.53 -13.30
CA ALA A 85 2.62 -20.21 -12.51
C ALA A 85 3.74 -19.28 -12.02
N VAL A 86 4.14 -18.29 -12.84
CA VAL A 86 5.22 -17.36 -12.46
C VAL A 86 4.71 -16.09 -11.76
N ALA A 87 3.40 -15.91 -11.62
CA ALA A 87 2.80 -14.69 -11.03
C ALA A 87 3.32 -14.41 -9.61
N VAL A 88 3.33 -15.43 -8.74
CA VAL A 88 3.80 -15.28 -7.35
C VAL A 88 5.30 -14.97 -7.30
N PRO A 89 6.21 -15.73 -7.93
CA PRO A 89 7.64 -15.38 -7.95
C PRO A 89 7.90 -14.01 -8.59
N ALA A 90 7.20 -13.64 -9.66
CA ALA A 90 7.33 -12.32 -10.26
C ALA A 90 6.92 -11.18 -9.28
N GLY A 91 5.83 -11.38 -8.56
CA GLY A 91 5.42 -10.47 -7.48
C GLY A 91 6.46 -10.36 -6.37
N MET A 92 7.06 -11.47 -5.94
CA MET A 92 8.11 -11.48 -4.90
C MET A 92 9.35 -10.69 -5.30
N LEU A 93 9.70 -10.65 -6.58
CA LEU A 93 10.84 -9.89 -7.10
C LEU A 93 10.52 -8.40 -7.35
N SER A 94 9.26 -7.98 -7.23
CA SER A 94 8.92 -6.56 -7.36
C SER A 94 9.55 -5.74 -6.25
N VAL A 95 10.33 -4.71 -6.63
CA VAL A 95 10.91 -3.77 -5.65
C VAL A 95 9.78 -3.15 -4.82
N PRO A 96 9.79 -3.26 -3.49
CA PRO A 96 8.75 -2.68 -2.65
C PRO A 96 8.94 -1.14 -2.55
N ALA A 97 8.64 -0.42 -3.65
CA ALA A 97 8.93 1.00 -3.80
C ALA A 97 8.31 1.87 -2.70
N GLY A 98 7.17 1.44 -2.13
CA GLY A 98 6.55 2.12 -1.00
C GLY A 98 7.39 2.05 0.27
N SER A 99 7.82 0.84 0.66
CA SER A 99 8.66 0.67 1.86
C SER A 99 10.06 1.26 1.67
N LEU A 100 10.62 1.12 0.47
CA LEU A 100 11.93 1.69 0.12
C LEU A 100 11.90 3.23 0.19
N ALA A 101 10.87 3.88 -0.36
CA ALA A 101 10.73 5.33 -0.28
C ALA A 101 10.68 5.81 1.17
N ARG A 102 9.92 5.12 2.02
CA ARG A 102 9.80 5.47 3.44
C ARG A 102 11.11 5.27 4.21
N GLN A 103 11.90 4.24 3.87
CA GLN A 103 13.24 4.04 4.44
C GLN A 103 14.19 5.17 4.06
N ILE A 104 14.21 5.55 2.77
CA ILE A 104 15.03 6.65 2.26
C ILE A 104 14.65 7.98 2.94
N LEU A 105 13.33 8.26 3.05
CA LEU A 105 12.85 9.45 3.76
C LEU A 105 13.25 9.44 5.23
N ALA A 106 13.14 8.29 5.91
CA ALA A 106 13.57 8.15 7.30
C ALA A 106 15.08 8.38 7.48
N ALA A 107 15.89 8.03 6.49
CA ALA A 107 17.35 8.20 6.53
C ALA A 107 17.80 9.64 6.19
N LEU A 108 17.06 10.33 5.31
CA LEU A 108 17.46 11.65 4.79
C LEU A 108 16.83 12.83 5.53
N VAL A 109 15.63 12.62 6.13
CA VAL A 109 14.82 13.71 6.67
C VAL A 109 14.92 13.76 8.19
N PRO A 110 15.22 14.92 8.81
CA PRO A 110 15.19 15.12 10.24
C PRO A 110 13.85 14.70 10.86
N VAL A 111 13.89 14.25 12.12
CA VAL A 111 12.70 13.68 12.81
C VAL A 111 11.53 14.66 12.82
N GLU A 112 11.83 15.96 12.98
CA GLU A 112 10.86 17.06 13.06
C GLU A 112 10.09 17.25 11.75
N GLU A 113 10.72 16.97 10.60
CA GLU A 113 10.16 17.18 9.25
C GLU A 113 9.58 15.88 8.65
N ARG A 114 9.77 14.73 9.28
CA ARG A 114 9.33 13.40 8.75
C ARG A 114 7.84 13.35 8.49
N ARG A 115 7.02 14.01 9.31
CA ARG A 115 5.57 14.06 9.09
C ARG A 115 5.22 14.70 7.74
N ALA A 116 5.79 15.85 7.45
CA ALA A 116 5.59 16.53 6.17
C ALA A 116 6.09 15.66 5.01
N ALA A 117 7.26 15.04 5.16
CA ALA A 117 7.84 14.15 4.15
C ALA A 117 6.97 12.93 3.86
N TYR A 118 6.43 12.26 4.89
CA TYR A 118 5.53 11.11 4.71
C TYR A 118 4.17 11.52 4.14
N SER A 119 3.67 12.71 4.47
CA SER A 119 2.45 13.24 3.86
C SER A 119 2.65 13.52 2.38
N LEU A 120 3.75 14.14 1.98
CA LEU A 120 4.12 14.34 0.58
C LEU A 120 4.32 13.02 -0.16
N ASP A 121 4.90 12.02 0.50
CA ASP A 121 5.05 10.68 -0.05
C ASP A 121 3.69 10.02 -0.32
N THR A 122 2.74 10.14 0.61
CA THR A 122 1.38 9.62 0.45
C THR A 122 0.64 10.34 -0.68
N ILE A 123 0.75 11.67 -0.77
CA ILE A 123 0.21 12.46 -1.90
C ILE A 123 0.79 11.99 -3.23
N SER A 124 2.11 11.71 -3.27
CA SER A 124 2.77 11.15 -4.45
C SER A 124 2.21 9.79 -4.84
N VAL A 125 1.85 8.94 -3.87
CA VAL A 125 1.17 7.65 -4.11
C VAL A 125 -0.20 7.86 -4.74
N GLU A 126 -1.04 8.72 -4.16
CA GLU A 126 -2.36 9.05 -4.70
C GLU A 126 -2.28 9.56 -6.15
N ALA A 127 -1.33 10.46 -6.41
CA ALA A 127 -1.11 10.98 -7.77
C ALA A 127 -0.72 9.87 -8.76
N THR A 128 0.10 8.88 -8.34
CA THR A 128 0.46 7.75 -9.21
C THR A 128 -0.72 6.81 -9.46
N PHE A 129 -1.59 6.60 -8.48
CA PHE A 129 -2.82 5.81 -8.66
C PHE A 129 -3.83 6.50 -9.57
N MET A 130 -3.87 7.84 -9.57
CA MET A 130 -4.74 8.59 -10.47
C MET A 130 -4.23 8.58 -11.91
N ILE A 131 -2.93 8.76 -12.12
CA ILE A 131 -2.31 8.94 -13.44
C ILE A 131 -1.94 7.59 -14.07
N GLY A 132 -1.41 6.65 -13.30
CA GLY A 132 -0.85 5.39 -13.80
C GLY A 132 -1.83 4.55 -14.61
N PRO A 133 -2.99 4.17 -14.06
CA PRO A 133 -3.98 3.40 -14.80
C PRO A 133 -4.44 4.08 -16.09
N ALA A 134 -4.62 5.40 -16.07
CA ALA A 134 -5.03 6.17 -17.26
C ALA A 134 -3.98 6.09 -18.37
N ILE A 135 -2.69 6.28 -18.04
CA ILE A 135 -1.59 6.10 -18.99
C ILE A 135 -1.55 4.66 -19.49
N GLY A 136 -1.69 3.68 -18.60
CA GLY A 136 -1.69 2.26 -18.94
C GLY A 136 -2.78 1.89 -19.93
N ILE A 137 -4.02 2.32 -19.68
CA ILE A 137 -5.15 2.09 -20.57
C ILE A 137 -4.91 2.78 -21.92
N ALA A 138 -4.52 4.04 -21.93
CA ALA A 138 -4.22 4.76 -23.17
C ALA A 138 -3.12 4.05 -23.97
N ALA A 139 -2.05 3.59 -23.32
CA ALA A 139 -0.96 2.89 -23.98
C ALA A 139 -1.42 1.55 -24.60
N ILE A 140 -2.14 0.70 -23.88
CA ILE A 140 -2.52 -0.63 -24.37
C ILE A 140 -3.63 -0.56 -25.44
N THR A 141 -4.42 0.52 -25.45
CA THR A 141 -5.48 0.74 -26.46
C THR A 141 -4.96 1.37 -27.74
N THR A 142 -3.86 2.14 -27.68
CA THR A 142 -3.28 2.83 -28.86
C THR A 142 -2.08 2.10 -29.44
N LEU A 143 -1.38 1.31 -28.63
CA LEU A 143 -0.18 0.56 -29.03
C LEU A 143 -0.46 -0.95 -28.97
N SER A 144 0.46 -1.76 -29.51
CA SER A 144 0.31 -3.22 -29.38
C SER A 144 0.49 -3.67 -27.92
N PRO A 145 -0.24 -4.70 -27.45
CA PRO A 145 -0.09 -5.23 -26.10
C PRO A 145 1.36 -5.65 -25.79
N THR A 146 2.04 -6.29 -26.77
CA THR A 146 3.45 -6.70 -26.62
C THR A 146 4.36 -5.49 -26.39
N PHE A 147 4.20 -4.44 -27.18
CA PHE A 147 4.99 -3.21 -27.00
C PHE A 147 4.72 -2.57 -25.64
N THR A 148 3.44 -2.47 -25.25
CA THR A 148 3.04 -1.84 -23.97
C THR A 148 3.60 -2.57 -22.76
N LEU A 149 3.53 -3.92 -22.73
CA LEU A 149 4.10 -4.71 -21.64
C LEU A 149 5.63 -4.66 -21.63
N SER A 150 6.27 -4.67 -22.81
CA SER A 150 7.73 -4.50 -22.90
C SER A 150 8.17 -3.11 -22.45
N ALA A 151 7.43 -2.06 -22.82
CA ALA A 151 7.68 -0.69 -22.35
C ALA A 151 7.52 -0.58 -20.82
N LEU A 152 6.52 -1.25 -20.24
CA LEU A 152 6.38 -1.35 -18.79
C LEU A 152 7.59 -2.05 -18.16
N GLY A 153 8.09 -3.14 -18.75
CA GLY A 153 9.33 -3.80 -18.33
C GLY A 153 10.54 -2.88 -18.38
N ALA A 154 10.70 -2.13 -19.48
CA ALA A 154 11.76 -1.14 -19.61
C ALA A 154 11.66 -0.01 -18.55
N LEU A 155 10.44 0.40 -18.20
CA LEU A 155 10.20 1.40 -17.17
C LEU A 155 10.58 0.86 -15.78
N PHE A 156 10.24 -0.38 -15.45
CA PHE A 156 10.70 -1.04 -14.22
C PHE A 156 12.22 -1.16 -14.18
N GLY A 157 12.85 -1.60 -15.26
CA GLY A 157 14.31 -1.70 -15.37
C GLY A 157 15.00 -0.35 -15.25
N GLY A 158 14.51 0.66 -15.95
CA GLY A 158 15.04 2.03 -15.90
C GLY A 158 14.94 2.64 -14.51
N THR A 159 13.81 2.47 -13.81
CA THR A 159 13.65 2.96 -12.44
C THR A 159 14.52 2.21 -11.45
N ALA A 160 14.66 0.89 -11.59
CA ALA A 160 15.57 0.09 -10.78
C ALA A 160 17.04 0.50 -11.03
N PHE A 161 17.43 0.71 -12.28
CA PHE A 161 18.76 1.19 -12.65
C PHE A 161 19.05 2.58 -12.06
N LEU A 162 18.09 3.51 -12.12
CA LEU A 162 18.24 4.83 -11.50
C LEU A 162 18.42 4.74 -9.98
N ILE A 163 17.64 3.90 -9.31
CA ILE A 163 17.78 3.68 -7.86
C ILE A 163 19.15 3.07 -7.55
N TRP A 164 19.60 2.10 -8.35
CA TRP A 164 20.91 1.48 -8.22
C TRP A 164 22.06 2.47 -8.42
N LEU A 165 21.92 3.37 -9.41
CA LEU A 165 22.93 4.39 -9.72
C LEU A 165 23.04 5.45 -8.62
N ILE A 166 21.90 5.98 -8.16
CA ILE A 166 21.83 7.03 -7.13
C ILE A 166 22.27 6.51 -5.78
N ASP A 167 21.99 5.20 -5.48
CA ASP A 167 22.29 4.55 -4.22
C ASP A 167 21.88 5.37 -2.97
N PRO A 168 20.62 5.78 -2.88
CA PRO A 168 20.20 6.62 -1.78
C PRO A 168 20.37 5.87 -0.44
N PRO A 169 20.72 6.57 0.66
CA PRO A 169 20.85 5.95 1.95
C PRO A 169 19.50 5.41 2.43
N ILE A 170 19.48 4.16 2.87
CA ILE A 170 18.31 3.48 3.45
C ILE A 170 18.39 3.35 4.97
N ARG A 171 19.51 3.80 5.56
CA ARG A 171 19.78 3.80 6.99
C ARG A 171 20.27 5.16 7.44
N GLU A 172 19.89 5.53 8.65
CA GLU A 172 20.54 6.62 9.36
C GLU A 172 22.01 6.24 9.60
N SER A 173 22.90 7.23 9.59
CA SER A 173 24.31 7.01 9.96
C SER A 173 24.36 6.33 11.31
N ALA A 174 24.99 5.14 11.38
CA ALA A 174 25.06 4.40 12.61
C ALA A 174 25.82 5.21 13.65
N GLU A 175 25.26 5.38 14.86
CA GLU A 175 26.01 5.91 15.98
C GLU A 175 27.23 5.01 16.25
N PRO A 176 28.42 5.57 16.49
CA PRO A 176 29.60 4.81 16.85
C PRO A 176 29.29 4.01 18.12
N GLY A 177 29.30 2.68 18.05
CA GLY A 177 29.04 1.80 19.20
C GLY A 177 27.73 1.00 19.16
N ALA A 178 26.90 1.17 18.12
CA ALA A 178 25.69 0.35 17.96
C ALA A 178 26.05 -1.13 17.78
N SER A 179 25.45 -2.01 18.62
CA SER A 179 25.72 -3.46 18.61
C SER A 179 25.50 -4.06 17.21
N THR A 180 26.38 -4.97 16.79
CA THR A 180 26.35 -5.57 15.44
C THR A 180 25.30 -6.66 15.26
N THR A 181 24.69 -7.14 16.34
CA THR A 181 23.72 -8.25 16.34
C THR A 181 22.30 -7.78 16.00
N ARG A 182 21.60 -8.56 15.15
CA ARG A 182 20.18 -8.33 14.83
C ARG A 182 19.34 -8.62 16.07
N PRO A 183 18.43 -7.72 16.47
CA PRO A 183 17.51 -8.00 17.58
C PRO A 183 16.55 -9.16 17.21
N PRO A 184 16.21 -10.04 18.16
CA PRO A 184 15.27 -11.11 17.92
C PRO A 184 13.88 -10.55 17.56
N LEU A 185 13.12 -11.27 16.73
CA LEU A 185 11.80 -10.81 16.23
C LEU A 185 10.85 -10.38 17.38
N ARG A 186 10.86 -11.15 18.47
CA ARG A 186 10.00 -10.88 19.64
C ARG A 186 10.31 -9.57 20.37
N SER A 187 11.52 -9.03 20.24
CA SER A 187 11.91 -7.80 20.92
C SER A 187 11.42 -6.52 20.24
N TRP A 188 11.10 -6.58 18.96
CA TRP A 188 10.66 -5.40 18.19
C TRP A 188 9.27 -5.55 17.55
N LEU A 189 8.78 -6.78 17.32
CA LEU A 189 7.40 -7.03 16.89
C LEU A 189 6.46 -6.94 18.10
N THR A 190 6.38 -5.75 18.67
CA THR A 190 5.63 -5.44 19.89
C THR A 190 4.14 -5.23 19.59
N GLY A 191 3.29 -5.28 20.63
CA GLY A 191 1.86 -4.98 20.53
C GLY A 191 1.56 -3.65 19.83
N PRO A 192 2.24 -2.54 20.16
CA PRO A 192 2.10 -1.27 19.45
C PRO A 192 2.44 -1.31 17.97
N LEU A 193 3.46 -2.07 17.56
CA LEU A 193 3.79 -2.24 16.14
C LEU A 193 2.71 -3.03 15.42
N VAL A 194 2.28 -4.17 15.98
CA VAL A 194 1.18 -4.97 15.41
C VAL A 194 -0.10 -4.15 15.29
N ALA A 195 -0.43 -3.33 16.30
CA ALA A 195 -1.55 -2.40 16.25
C ALA A 195 -1.42 -1.42 15.07
N THR A 196 -0.23 -0.89 14.84
CA THR A 196 0.04 0.02 13.70
C THR A 196 -0.13 -0.69 12.35
N LEU A 197 0.36 -1.93 12.23
CA LEU A 197 0.19 -2.75 11.02
C LEU A 197 -1.30 -3.05 10.74
N LEU A 198 -2.09 -3.35 11.79
CA LEU A 198 -3.53 -3.55 11.66
C LEU A 198 -4.25 -2.27 11.24
N ILE A 199 -3.87 -1.11 11.78
CA ILE A 199 -4.43 0.19 11.38
C ILE A 199 -4.11 0.46 9.91
N ALA A 200 -2.88 0.20 9.46
CA ALA A 200 -2.49 0.37 8.07
C ALA A 200 -3.30 -0.56 7.13
N ALA A 201 -3.48 -1.82 7.50
CA ALA A 201 -4.33 -2.76 6.75
C ALA A 201 -5.79 -2.30 6.73
N GLY A 202 -6.34 -1.88 7.89
CA GLY A 202 -7.70 -1.39 8.01
C GLY A 202 -7.97 -0.15 7.15
N THR A 203 -7.00 0.76 7.03
CA THR A 203 -7.12 1.96 6.19
C THR A 203 -7.29 1.58 4.72
N LEU A 204 -6.48 0.63 4.19
CA LEU A 204 -6.60 0.18 2.80
C LEU A 204 -7.87 -0.68 2.58
N PHE A 205 -8.28 -1.45 3.58
CA PHE A 205 -9.55 -2.17 3.55
C PHE A 205 -10.73 -1.21 3.38
N VAL A 206 -10.78 -0.14 4.20
CA VAL A 206 -11.84 0.88 4.12
C VAL A 206 -11.78 1.62 2.81
N LEU A 207 -10.60 2.03 2.35
CA LEU A 207 -10.42 2.77 1.10
C LEU A 207 -10.99 1.99 -0.09
N VAL A 208 -10.49 0.78 -0.32
CA VAL A 208 -10.90 -0.08 -1.44
C VAL A 208 -12.38 -0.46 -1.33
N GLY A 209 -12.86 -0.74 -0.11
CA GLY A 209 -14.28 -1.04 0.12
C GLY A 209 -15.18 0.15 -0.22
N THR A 210 -14.76 1.36 0.13
CA THR A 210 -15.47 2.60 -0.18
C THR A 210 -15.49 2.88 -1.69
N GLU A 211 -14.37 2.68 -2.38
CA GLU A 211 -14.30 2.81 -3.85
C GLU A 211 -15.25 1.85 -4.54
N LEU A 212 -15.26 0.57 -4.13
CA LEU A 212 -16.15 -0.45 -4.69
C LEU A 212 -17.63 -0.11 -4.44
N ALA A 213 -17.98 0.30 -3.21
CA ALA A 213 -19.34 0.69 -2.86
C ALA A 213 -19.79 1.94 -3.64
N THR A 214 -18.89 2.91 -3.84
CA THR A 214 -19.14 4.10 -4.67
C THR A 214 -19.46 3.71 -6.11
N LEU A 215 -18.63 2.86 -6.72
CA LEU A 215 -18.86 2.37 -8.09
C LEU A 215 -20.17 1.61 -8.20
N ALA A 216 -20.49 0.74 -7.25
CA ALA A 216 -21.73 -0.03 -7.23
C ALA A 216 -22.96 0.89 -7.09
N THR A 217 -22.87 1.93 -6.24
CA THR A 217 -23.96 2.92 -6.07
C THR A 217 -24.20 3.72 -7.33
N LEU A 218 -23.14 4.26 -7.95
CA LEU A 218 -23.24 5.02 -9.20
C LEU A 218 -23.80 4.16 -10.33
N ARG A 219 -23.40 2.89 -10.40
CA ARG A 219 -23.95 1.94 -11.38
C ARG A 219 -25.44 1.66 -11.14
N ALA A 220 -25.85 1.44 -9.91
CA ALA A 220 -27.24 1.17 -9.54
C ALA A 220 -28.16 2.36 -9.86
N ASN A 221 -27.63 3.58 -9.74
CA ASN A 221 -28.37 4.82 -10.03
C ASN A 221 -28.35 5.22 -11.53
N GLY A 222 -27.58 4.53 -12.38
CA GLY A 222 -27.41 4.93 -13.79
C GLY A 222 -26.37 6.04 -14.01
N ASP A 223 -25.64 6.43 -12.99
CA ASP A 223 -24.71 7.58 -12.97
C ASP A 223 -23.25 7.17 -13.29
N LEU A 224 -23.02 6.07 -14.01
CA LEU A 224 -21.66 5.58 -14.34
C LEU A 224 -20.79 6.64 -15.04
N GLY A 225 -21.41 7.54 -15.84
CA GLY A 225 -20.67 8.56 -16.57
C GLY A 225 -19.93 9.57 -15.70
N VAL A 226 -20.34 9.76 -14.43
CA VAL A 226 -19.69 10.68 -13.49
C VAL A 226 -18.67 10.00 -12.56
N THR A 227 -18.48 8.67 -12.68
CA THR A 227 -17.56 7.90 -11.82
C THR A 227 -16.15 8.50 -11.78
N GLY A 228 -15.61 8.88 -12.93
CA GLY A 228 -14.29 9.50 -13.00
C GLY A 228 -14.20 10.82 -12.23
N LEU A 229 -15.25 11.65 -12.27
CA LEU A 229 -15.32 12.90 -11.50
C LEU A 229 -15.38 12.63 -10.01
N VAL A 230 -16.21 11.69 -9.57
CA VAL A 230 -16.33 11.31 -8.15
C VAL A 230 -14.99 10.82 -7.60
N ILE A 231 -14.32 9.90 -8.31
CA ILE A 231 -12.99 9.41 -7.93
C ILE A 231 -11.96 10.55 -7.90
N ALA A 232 -11.98 11.45 -8.86
CA ALA A 232 -11.08 12.60 -8.87
C ALA A 232 -11.29 13.51 -7.64
N VAL A 233 -12.53 13.74 -7.23
CA VAL A 233 -12.85 14.49 -5.99
C VAL A 233 -12.36 13.74 -4.75
N MET A 234 -12.55 12.41 -4.68
CA MET A 234 -12.04 11.58 -3.59
C MET A 234 -10.51 11.69 -3.47
N CYS A 235 -9.78 11.56 -4.58
CA CYS A 235 -8.33 11.71 -4.61
C CYS A 235 -7.89 13.13 -4.21
N ALA A 236 -8.57 14.17 -4.71
CA ALA A 236 -8.30 15.56 -4.33
C ALA A 236 -8.50 15.81 -2.83
N ALA A 237 -9.57 15.23 -2.24
CA ALA A 237 -9.81 15.28 -0.81
C ALA A 237 -8.69 14.58 -0.02
N SER A 238 -8.25 13.39 -0.44
CA SER A 238 -7.13 12.65 0.17
C SER A 238 -5.83 13.48 0.12
N ILE A 239 -5.53 14.08 -1.02
CA ILE A 239 -4.38 14.98 -1.18
C ILE A 239 -4.48 16.19 -0.24
N ALA A 240 -5.64 16.85 -0.18
CA ALA A 240 -5.87 17.99 0.71
C ALA A 240 -5.67 17.60 2.18
N GLY A 241 -6.20 16.45 2.60
CA GLY A 241 -5.99 15.87 3.93
C GLY A 241 -4.51 15.62 4.23
N GLY A 242 -3.77 15.07 3.27
CA GLY A 242 -2.33 14.85 3.38
C GLY A 242 -1.55 16.15 3.55
N ILE A 243 -1.88 17.20 2.79
CA ILE A 243 -1.26 18.53 2.91
C ILE A 243 -1.52 19.11 4.30
N VAL A 244 -2.77 19.09 4.77
CA VAL A 244 -3.14 19.58 6.11
C VAL A 244 -2.38 18.81 7.20
N HIS A 245 -2.33 17.47 7.10
CA HIS A 245 -1.61 16.62 8.05
C HIS A 245 -0.11 16.95 8.11
N GLY A 246 0.51 17.18 6.95
CA GLY A 246 1.92 17.55 6.85
C GLY A 246 2.23 18.95 7.40
N ALA A 247 1.31 19.89 7.26
CA ALA A 247 1.47 21.29 7.71
C ALA A 247 1.24 21.48 9.21
N VAL A 248 0.45 20.60 9.85
CA VAL A 248 0.08 20.75 11.27
C VAL A 248 1.19 20.21 12.19
N LYS A 249 1.66 21.03 13.15
CA LYS A 249 2.70 20.64 14.12
C LYS A 249 2.28 19.48 15.04
N ARG A 250 0.99 19.37 15.37
CA ARG A 250 0.43 18.27 16.18
C ARG A 250 -0.75 17.67 15.45
N SER A 251 -0.60 16.48 14.91
CA SER A 251 -1.68 15.73 14.28
C SER A 251 -2.35 14.78 15.27
N LEU A 252 -3.56 14.34 14.88
CA LEU A 252 -4.29 13.32 15.64
C LEU A 252 -3.51 11.98 15.61
N PRO A 253 -3.59 11.19 16.71
CA PRO A 253 -3.03 9.86 16.74
C PRO A 253 -3.63 8.96 15.65
N GLN A 254 -2.82 8.07 15.06
CA GLN A 254 -3.24 7.14 13.98
C GLN A 254 -4.53 6.37 14.30
N GLY A 255 -4.72 5.96 15.58
CA GLY A 255 -5.93 5.23 16.00
C GLY A 255 -7.18 6.09 15.96
N VAL A 256 -7.07 7.40 16.28
CA VAL A 256 -8.18 8.35 16.19
C VAL A 256 -8.51 8.63 14.73
N LEU A 257 -7.51 8.85 13.89
CA LEU A 257 -7.70 9.04 12.44
C LEU A 257 -8.41 7.84 11.81
N MET A 258 -7.99 6.62 12.14
CA MET A 258 -8.62 5.40 11.65
C MET A 258 -10.06 5.23 12.15
N LEU A 259 -10.33 5.53 13.42
CA LEU A 259 -11.68 5.49 13.98
C LEU A 259 -12.60 6.49 13.29
N LEU A 260 -12.14 7.73 13.11
CA LEU A 260 -12.91 8.77 12.41
C LEU A 260 -13.17 8.37 10.96
N LEU A 261 -12.15 7.88 10.23
CA LEU A 261 -12.29 7.38 8.87
C LEU A 261 -13.38 6.30 8.79
N ALA A 262 -13.28 5.28 9.62
CA ALA A 262 -14.22 4.16 9.61
C ALA A 262 -15.65 4.57 10.01
N LEU A 263 -15.80 5.43 11.03
CA LEU A 263 -17.10 5.94 11.48
C LEU A 263 -17.78 6.81 10.41
N LEU A 264 -17.02 7.66 9.72
CA LEU A 264 -17.57 8.52 8.67
C LEU A 264 -18.00 7.75 7.43
N VAL A 265 -17.39 6.60 7.14
CA VAL A 265 -17.76 5.76 5.99
C VAL A 265 -19.08 5.03 6.22
N VAL A 266 -19.40 4.59 7.44
CA VAL A 266 -20.63 3.84 7.74
C VAL A 266 -21.91 4.50 7.20
N PRO A 267 -22.20 5.80 7.45
CA PRO A 267 -23.43 6.43 7.02
C PRO A 267 -23.43 6.87 5.53
N VAL A 268 -22.32 6.78 4.79
CA VAL A 268 -22.20 7.27 3.40
C VAL A 268 -23.30 6.67 2.52
N GLY A 269 -23.65 5.40 2.72
CA GLY A 269 -24.69 4.72 1.96
C GLY A 269 -26.07 5.34 2.05
N LEU A 270 -26.36 6.12 3.10
CA LEU A 270 -27.62 6.85 3.25
C LEU A 270 -27.74 8.04 2.27
N ALA A 271 -26.62 8.53 1.77
CA ALA A 271 -26.52 9.63 0.81
C ALA A 271 -26.24 9.14 -0.62
N GLY A 272 -26.67 7.92 -0.97
CA GLY A 272 -26.35 7.27 -2.27
C GLY A 272 -26.93 7.99 -3.49
N HIS A 273 -27.94 8.82 -3.34
CA HIS A 273 -28.59 9.58 -4.42
C HIS A 273 -29.00 10.98 -3.91
N PRO A 274 -28.82 12.04 -4.73
CA PRO A 274 -28.13 12.10 -6.04
C PRO A 274 -26.60 11.99 -5.93
N TRP A 275 -25.95 11.71 -7.08
CA TRP A 275 -24.49 11.47 -7.12
C TRP A 275 -23.63 12.59 -6.51
N TRP A 276 -24.04 13.86 -6.63
CA TRP A 276 -23.31 14.98 -6.04
C TRP A 276 -23.37 14.98 -4.49
N LEU A 277 -24.50 14.50 -3.91
CA LEU A 277 -24.61 14.34 -2.45
C LEU A 277 -23.69 13.23 -1.96
N LEU A 278 -23.67 12.08 -2.66
CA LEU A 278 -22.71 11.00 -2.39
C LEU A 278 -21.27 11.53 -2.42
N THR A 279 -20.92 12.31 -3.46
CA THR A 279 -19.60 12.91 -3.59
C THR A 279 -19.27 13.83 -2.41
N LEU A 280 -20.21 14.67 -2.00
CA LEU A 280 -20.03 15.60 -0.89
C LEU A 280 -19.75 14.87 0.43
N VAL A 281 -20.49 13.80 0.72
CA VAL A 281 -20.32 13.00 1.94
C VAL A 281 -19.04 12.16 1.91
N LEU A 282 -18.52 11.83 0.73
CA LEU A 282 -17.23 11.15 0.56
C LEU A 282 -16.01 12.06 0.82
N ILE A 283 -16.13 13.38 0.73
CA ILE A 283 -15.02 14.32 0.97
C ILE A 283 -14.41 14.14 2.37
N PRO A 284 -15.17 14.22 3.49
CA PRO A 284 -14.58 14.11 4.83
C PRO A 284 -13.96 12.73 5.09
N THR A 285 -14.48 11.65 4.50
CA THR A 285 -13.90 10.33 4.63
C THR A 285 -12.53 10.26 3.94
N ASN A 286 -12.43 10.76 2.71
CA ASN A 286 -11.19 10.73 1.95
C ASN A 286 -10.13 11.71 2.48
N LEU A 287 -10.53 12.84 3.07
CA LEU A 287 -9.63 13.76 3.81
C LEU A 287 -8.81 13.06 4.90
N LEU A 288 -9.31 11.95 5.46
CA LEU A 288 -8.64 11.21 6.52
C LEU A 288 -7.75 10.07 6.00
N CYS A 289 -7.84 9.68 4.72
CA CYS A 289 -7.13 8.53 4.17
C CYS A 289 -5.59 8.75 4.20
N ALA A 290 -5.10 9.77 3.50
CA ALA A 290 -3.66 10.08 3.45
C ALA A 290 -3.08 10.39 4.84
N PRO A 291 -3.73 11.19 5.72
CA PRO A 291 -3.28 11.38 7.10
C PRO A 291 -3.11 10.09 7.88
N THR A 292 -4.06 9.15 7.77
CA THR A 292 -4.00 7.88 8.50
C THR A 292 -2.81 7.05 8.05
N LEU A 293 -2.57 6.93 6.74
CA LEU A 293 -1.42 6.21 6.19
C LEU A 293 -0.09 6.85 6.56
N ALA A 294 0.01 8.19 6.48
CA ALA A 294 1.22 8.92 6.88
C ALA A 294 1.53 8.72 8.37
N ALA A 295 0.51 8.80 9.24
CA ALA A 295 0.67 8.60 10.68
C ALA A 295 1.07 7.15 11.05
N THR A 296 0.60 6.13 10.31
CA THR A 296 1.07 4.75 10.51
C THR A 296 2.54 4.61 10.15
N THR A 297 2.98 5.22 9.05
CA THR A 297 4.38 5.21 8.61
C THR A 297 5.30 5.92 9.60
N GLU A 298 4.92 7.10 10.10
CA GLU A 298 5.63 7.82 11.15
C GLU A 298 5.77 6.95 12.41
N THR A 299 4.70 6.26 12.79
CA THR A 299 4.69 5.39 13.99
C THR A 299 5.59 4.17 13.81
N VAL A 300 5.55 3.48 12.66
CA VAL A 300 6.46 2.35 12.37
C VAL A 300 7.92 2.80 12.44
N THR A 301 8.24 3.94 11.83
CA THR A 301 9.61 4.47 11.81
C THR A 301 10.12 4.80 13.22
N ARG A 302 9.22 5.30 14.09
CA ARG A 302 9.57 5.63 15.49
C ARG A 302 9.74 4.42 16.38
N ILE A 303 8.93 3.37 16.19
CA ILE A 303 8.94 2.17 17.05
C ILE A 303 10.01 1.18 16.61
N ALA A 304 10.21 1.00 15.30
CA ALA A 304 11.13 0.00 14.78
C ALA A 304 12.59 0.42 14.99
N PRO A 305 13.43 -0.45 15.59
CA PRO A 305 14.87 -0.20 15.70
C PRO A 305 15.49 0.06 14.32
N PRO A 306 16.50 0.94 14.20
CA PRO A 306 17.12 1.28 12.91
C PRO A 306 17.56 0.07 12.07
N ARG A 307 18.04 -0.99 12.72
CA ARG A 307 18.55 -2.22 12.07
C ARG A 307 17.50 -3.12 11.42
N VAL A 308 16.25 -3.04 11.88
CA VAL A 308 15.13 -3.84 11.36
C VAL A 308 14.04 -2.96 10.76
N ARG A 309 14.34 -1.68 10.52
CA ARG A 309 13.39 -0.71 9.97
C ARG A 309 12.92 -1.11 8.58
N GLY A 310 13.81 -1.65 7.75
CA GLY A 310 13.45 -2.16 6.43
C GLY A 310 12.46 -3.31 6.51
N GLU A 311 12.69 -4.27 7.41
CA GLU A 311 11.78 -5.39 7.64
C GLU A 311 10.42 -4.91 8.19
N ALA A 312 10.43 -3.96 9.13
CA ALA A 312 9.20 -3.37 9.69
C ALA A 312 8.38 -2.61 8.63
N MET A 313 9.05 -1.85 7.76
CA MET A 313 8.40 -1.18 6.62
C MET A 313 7.87 -2.18 5.59
N GLY A 314 8.60 -3.29 5.36
CA GLY A 314 8.13 -4.39 4.53
C GLY A 314 6.89 -5.08 5.11
N LEU A 315 6.83 -5.28 6.43
CA LEU A 315 5.64 -5.79 7.12
C LEU A 315 4.46 -4.81 7.00
N GLN A 316 4.71 -3.50 7.08
CA GLN A 316 3.66 -2.50 6.86
C GLN A 316 3.14 -2.57 5.42
N ASP A 317 4.01 -2.68 4.42
CA ASP A 317 3.58 -2.84 3.02
C ASP A 317 2.77 -4.13 2.82
N ALA A 318 3.19 -5.25 3.41
CA ALA A 318 2.44 -6.49 3.38
C ALA A 318 1.05 -6.35 4.06
N ALA A 319 0.97 -5.68 5.19
CA ALA A 319 -0.28 -5.44 5.91
C ALA A 319 -1.25 -4.58 5.08
N THR A 320 -0.77 -3.50 4.45
CA THR A 320 -1.60 -2.67 3.55
C THR A 320 -2.13 -3.47 2.37
N ARG A 321 -1.31 -4.34 1.75
CA ARG A 321 -1.74 -5.22 0.65
C ARG A 321 -2.79 -6.24 1.10
N LEU A 322 -2.67 -6.78 2.31
CA LEU A 322 -3.70 -7.66 2.87
C LEU A 322 -5.02 -6.92 3.08
N GLY A 323 -4.98 -5.69 3.57
CA GLY A 323 -6.17 -4.84 3.68
C GLY A 323 -6.85 -4.61 2.34
N LEU A 324 -6.06 -4.27 1.32
CA LEU A 324 -6.52 -4.09 -0.06
C LEU A 324 -7.11 -5.38 -0.64
N ALA A 325 -6.46 -6.52 -0.44
CA ALA A 325 -6.91 -7.81 -0.94
C ALA A 325 -8.21 -8.31 -0.27
N LEU A 326 -8.44 -7.99 1.00
CA LEU A 326 -9.64 -8.38 1.75
C LEU A 326 -10.80 -7.41 1.56
N GLY A 327 -10.53 -6.14 1.29
CA GLY A 327 -11.55 -5.10 1.19
C GLY A 327 -12.58 -5.39 0.10
N SER A 328 -12.14 -5.64 -1.13
CA SER A 328 -13.05 -5.88 -2.26
C SER A 328 -13.93 -7.12 -2.09
N PRO A 329 -13.43 -8.32 -1.70
CA PRO A 329 -14.28 -9.50 -1.54
C PRO A 329 -15.31 -9.34 -0.41
N VAL A 330 -14.91 -8.78 0.74
CA VAL A 330 -15.81 -8.61 1.89
C VAL A 330 -16.92 -7.62 1.59
N VAL A 331 -16.55 -6.48 1.02
CA VAL A 331 -17.51 -5.42 0.67
C VAL A 331 -18.37 -5.85 -0.52
N GLY A 332 -17.78 -6.51 -1.53
CA GLY A 332 -18.51 -7.07 -2.67
C GLY A 332 -19.55 -8.09 -2.23
N PHE A 333 -19.20 -9.01 -1.32
CA PHE A 333 -20.15 -9.95 -0.75
C PHE A 333 -21.33 -9.24 -0.06
N ALA A 334 -21.07 -8.17 0.69
CA ALA A 334 -22.13 -7.40 1.34
C ALA A 334 -23.03 -6.69 0.32
N ILE A 335 -22.48 -6.17 -0.77
CA ILE A 335 -23.25 -5.53 -1.86
C ILE A 335 -24.11 -6.56 -2.57
N ASP A 336 -23.55 -7.72 -2.95
CA ASP A 336 -24.22 -8.76 -3.74
C ASP A 336 -25.42 -9.40 -2.98
N HIS A 337 -25.34 -9.48 -1.63
CA HIS A 337 -26.38 -10.07 -0.80
C HIS A 337 -27.37 -9.04 -0.22
N SER A 338 -27.18 -7.73 -0.52
CA SER A 338 -28.06 -6.68 -0.01
C SER A 338 -28.25 -5.55 -1.04
N ASN A 339 -27.54 -4.45 -0.86
CA ASN A 339 -27.53 -3.32 -1.80
C ASN A 339 -26.22 -2.51 -1.62
N PRO A 340 -25.90 -1.58 -2.55
CA PRO A 340 -24.66 -0.80 -2.50
C PRO A 340 -24.45 0.00 -1.21
N ALA A 341 -25.51 0.44 -0.52
CA ALA A 341 -25.40 1.19 0.73
C ALA A 341 -24.76 0.36 1.86
N TRP A 342 -25.05 -0.95 1.91
CA TRP A 342 -24.42 -1.87 2.85
C TRP A 342 -22.93 -2.09 2.55
N GLY A 343 -22.48 -1.83 1.32
CA GLY A 343 -21.05 -1.83 1.01
C GLY A 343 -20.26 -0.81 1.82
N PHE A 344 -20.77 0.41 1.98
CA PHE A 344 -20.16 1.43 2.84
C PHE A 344 -20.19 1.01 4.32
N ALA A 345 -21.32 0.49 4.77
CA ALA A 345 -21.42 -0.01 6.15
C ALA A 345 -20.42 -1.14 6.41
N ALA A 346 -20.29 -2.10 5.50
CA ALA A 346 -19.33 -3.21 5.60
C ALA A 346 -17.88 -2.71 5.61
N ALA A 347 -17.54 -1.73 4.75
CA ALA A 347 -16.23 -1.12 4.73
C ALA A 347 -15.91 -0.42 6.06
N GLY A 348 -16.82 0.43 6.56
CA GLY A 348 -16.63 1.16 7.81
C GLY A 348 -16.61 0.24 9.03
N LEU A 349 -17.56 -0.70 9.16
CA LEU A 349 -17.62 -1.65 10.29
C LEU A 349 -16.40 -2.60 10.29
N GLY A 350 -15.98 -3.10 9.10
CA GLY A 350 -14.75 -3.89 8.98
C GLY A 350 -13.52 -3.11 9.42
N GLY A 351 -13.43 -1.84 9.03
CA GLY A 351 -12.39 -0.92 9.50
C GLY A 351 -12.41 -0.71 11.01
N LEU A 352 -13.60 -0.55 11.63
CA LEU A 352 -13.76 -0.44 13.09
C LEU A 352 -13.30 -1.70 13.81
N VAL A 353 -13.66 -2.89 13.30
CA VAL A 353 -13.23 -4.17 13.89
C VAL A 353 -11.70 -4.29 13.86
N ILE A 354 -11.07 -4.00 12.71
CA ILE A 354 -9.62 -4.04 12.55
C ILE A 354 -8.92 -3.02 13.47
N ALA A 355 -9.44 -1.79 13.53
CA ALA A 355 -8.92 -0.74 14.40
C ALA A 355 -9.05 -1.10 15.89
N SER A 356 -10.20 -1.64 16.31
CA SER A 356 -10.45 -2.08 17.68
C SER A 356 -9.50 -3.21 18.09
N ALA A 357 -9.30 -4.21 17.24
CA ALA A 357 -8.33 -5.28 17.46
C ALA A 357 -6.90 -4.73 17.62
N GLY A 358 -6.53 -3.72 16.83
CA GLY A 358 -5.26 -3.02 16.96
C GLY A 358 -5.14 -2.27 18.29
N LEU A 359 -6.17 -1.52 18.71
CA LEU A 359 -6.15 -0.76 19.95
C LEU A 359 -6.11 -1.65 21.20
N LEU A 360 -6.81 -2.78 21.20
CA LEU A 360 -6.77 -3.77 22.28
C LEU A 360 -5.36 -4.35 22.47
N ARG A 361 -4.67 -4.68 21.38
CA ARG A 361 -3.28 -5.16 21.44
C ARG A 361 -2.28 -4.13 21.91
N ARG A 362 -2.56 -2.85 21.74
CA ARG A 362 -1.72 -1.75 22.26
C ARG A 362 -1.75 -1.67 23.80
N ARG A 363 -2.85 -2.14 24.43
CA ARG A 363 -3.06 -2.12 25.88
C ARG A 363 -2.57 -3.39 26.58
N ALA A 364 -2.19 -4.44 25.86
CA ALA A 364 -1.64 -5.64 26.45
C ALA A 364 -0.36 -5.28 27.24
N PRO A 365 -0.24 -5.66 28.53
CA PRO A 365 0.96 -5.39 29.31
C PRO A 365 2.16 -6.02 28.61
N GLU A 366 3.25 -5.27 28.53
CA GLU A 366 4.54 -5.78 28.12
C GLU A 366 4.90 -6.93 29.09
N PRO A 367 5.31 -8.14 28.63
CA PRO A 367 5.76 -9.17 29.52
C PRO A 367 6.88 -8.58 30.39
N ALA A 368 6.74 -8.65 31.70
CA ALA A 368 7.72 -8.15 32.63
C ALA A 368 9.10 -8.68 32.22
N ALA A 369 10.06 -7.77 32.01
CA ALA A 369 11.44 -8.15 31.74
C ALA A 369 11.91 -9.06 32.88
N GLU A 370 12.32 -10.29 32.57
CA GLU A 370 12.93 -11.16 33.56
C GLU A 370 14.07 -10.38 34.24
N PRO A 371 14.11 -10.34 35.57
CA PRO A 371 15.16 -9.65 36.27
C PRO A 371 16.51 -10.27 35.85
N VAL A 372 17.40 -9.44 35.35
CA VAL A 372 18.77 -9.83 35.05
C VAL A 372 19.36 -10.37 36.34
N PRO A 373 19.82 -11.64 36.38
CA PRO A 373 20.45 -12.17 37.60
C PRO A 373 21.62 -11.29 37.93
N ALA A 374 21.60 -10.75 39.17
CA ALA A 374 22.70 -9.98 39.71
C ALA A 374 23.98 -10.85 39.61
N LEU A 375 24.98 -10.34 38.86
CA LEU A 375 26.30 -10.93 38.86
C LEU A 375 26.78 -10.88 40.31
N ALA A 376 26.90 -12.05 40.95
CA ALA A 376 27.51 -12.18 42.26
C ALA A 376 28.95 -11.67 42.13
N GLU A 377 29.21 -10.55 42.76
CA GLU A 377 30.60 -10.10 43.04
C GLU A 377 31.30 -11.16 43.89
N SER A 378 32.32 -11.79 43.33
CA SER A 378 33.29 -12.61 44.02
C SER A 378 34.70 -12.09 43.75
#